data_4b0ad41eba46d5619557731a6038c6cb
#
_entry.id   4b0ad41eba46d5619557731a6038c6cb
#
_cell.length_a   1.000
_cell.length_b   1.000
_cell.length_c   1.000
_cell.angle_alpha   90.00
_cell.angle_beta   90.00
_cell.angle_gamma   90.00
#
_symmetry.space_group_name_H-M   'P 1'
#
loop_
_entity.id
_entity.type
_entity.pdbx_description
1 polymer ?
#
loop_
_entity_poly.entity_id
_entity_poly.type
_entity_poly.pdbx_seq_one_letter_code
_entity_poly.pdbx_strand_id
1 'polypeptide(L)'
;GVKVSGVEVDFPQVIAHKNAISKQLTQGVAGLLKQNKVARVDGEASFTGPKTLSVKKSDGSVEEMTADAIIVATGSVNSQPPIPGLKENPNCIDSTGALSLEKLPKSMVVIGGGVIGLELACAYAAFGTKITVVEALDHMLPMLDGDLTAIGVKHMKKMGMEFNLECPVQAVEASPVGAKVVCKNKAGETVSFEAEKVLVAIGRKANTASLNLEAAGLANDRGRIIVNDKMETSVPGVYAIGDCV
;
A
#
# COMPACT_ATOMS: atom_id res chain seq x y z
N GLY A 1 -2.05 38.43 11.09
CA GLY A 1 -1.51 37.14 11.33
C GLY A 1 -1.93 36.57 12.66
N VAL A 2 -2.12 35.27 12.72
CA VAL A 2 -2.38 34.53 13.95
C VAL A 2 -1.03 34.07 14.51
N LYS A 3 -0.76 34.38 15.79
CA LYS A 3 0.41 33.86 16.51
C LYS A 3 -0.07 32.73 17.41
N VAL A 4 0.52 31.55 17.28
CA VAL A 4 0.21 30.37 18.09
C VAL A 4 1.39 30.09 19.00
N SER A 5 1.14 29.91 20.30
CA SER A 5 2.14 29.53 21.30
C SER A 5 1.87 28.11 21.78
N GLY A 6 2.62 27.16 21.21
CA GLY A 6 2.52 25.74 21.51
C GLY A 6 1.46 25.02 20.63
N VAL A 7 1.89 23.92 20.05
CA VAL A 7 1.01 22.96 19.35
C VAL A 7 1.39 21.58 19.87
N GLU A 8 0.40 20.82 20.32
CA GLU A 8 0.56 19.43 20.72
C GLU A 8 -0.26 18.55 19.79
N VAL A 9 0.32 17.43 19.35
CA VAL A 9 -0.35 16.46 18.49
C VAL A 9 -0.87 15.31 19.35
N ASP A 10 -2.19 15.19 19.48
CA ASP A 10 -2.85 13.98 20.01
C ASP A 10 -2.98 12.95 18.89
N PHE A 11 -1.93 12.16 18.68
CA PHE A 11 -1.89 11.19 17.59
C PHE A 11 -2.93 10.08 17.73
N PRO A 12 -3.23 9.50 18.91
CA PRO A 12 -4.37 8.60 19.09
C PRO A 12 -5.69 9.20 18.59
N GLN A 13 -5.96 10.48 18.85
CA GLN A 13 -7.17 11.16 18.36
C GLN A 13 -7.14 11.34 16.84
N VAL A 14 -5.99 11.56 16.21
CA VAL A 14 -5.85 11.58 14.73
C VAL A 14 -6.28 10.24 14.14
N ILE A 15 -5.80 9.13 14.71
CA ILE A 15 -6.16 7.77 14.25
C ILE A 15 -7.64 7.47 14.51
N ALA A 16 -8.16 7.86 15.67
CA ALA A 16 -9.59 7.68 15.99
C ALA A 16 -10.48 8.46 15.01
N HIS A 17 -10.14 9.70 14.69
CA HIS A 17 -10.85 10.52 13.71
C HIS A 17 -10.83 9.88 12.32
N LYS A 18 -9.65 9.46 11.83
CA LYS A 18 -9.51 8.73 10.56
C LYS A 18 -10.40 7.47 10.53
N ASN A 19 -10.40 6.68 11.61
CA ASN A 19 -11.22 5.47 11.69
C ASN A 19 -12.72 5.78 11.67
N ALA A 20 -13.17 6.86 12.34
CA ALA A 20 -14.56 7.29 12.33
C ALA A 20 -15.03 7.69 10.92
N ILE A 21 -14.22 8.46 10.18
CA ILE A 21 -14.52 8.85 8.80
C ILE A 21 -14.57 7.62 7.88
N SER A 22 -13.59 6.72 7.97
CA SER A 22 -13.58 5.48 7.18
C SER A 22 -14.82 4.63 7.45
N LYS A 23 -15.23 4.49 8.72
CA LYS A 23 -16.44 3.77 9.12
C LYS A 23 -17.70 4.43 8.55
N GLN A 24 -17.81 5.75 8.62
CA GLN A 24 -18.94 6.48 8.06
C GLN A 24 -19.09 6.25 6.56
N LEU A 25 -17.97 6.34 5.79
CA LEU A 25 -17.98 6.12 4.35
C LEU A 25 -18.36 4.70 3.98
N THR A 26 -17.79 3.70 4.65
CA THR A 26 -18.09 2.28 4.38
C THR A 26 -19.55 1.93 4.73
N GLN A 27 -20.10 2.51 5.80
CA GLN A 27 -21.52 2.38 6.14
C GLN A 27 -22.43 3.04 5.09
N GLY A 28 -22.01 4.20 4.56
CA GLY A 28 -22.71 4.88 3.46
C GLY A 28 -22.82 4.00 2.22
N VAL A 29 -21.70 3.38 1.80
CA VAL A 29 -21.68 2.45 0.65
C VAL A 29 -22.60 1.24 0.93
N ALA A 30 -22.52 0.63 2.11
CA ALA A 30 -23.39 -0.49 2.48
C ALA A 30 -24.88 -0.11 2.44
N GLY A 31 -25.22 1.11 2.87
CA GLY A 31 -26.56 1.68 2.78
C GLY A 31 -27.05 1.81 1.34
N LEU A 32 -26.19 2.32 0.43
CA LEU A 32 -26.51 2.44 -1.00
C LEU A 32 -26.74 1.08 -1.66
N LEU A 33 -25.89 0.08 -1.38
CA LEU A 33 -26.09 -1.27 -1.88
C LEU A 33 -27.45 -1.83 -1.44
N LYS A 34 -27.79 -1.70 -0.16
CA LYS A 34 -29.09 -2.16 0.38
C LYS A 34 -30.26 -1.43 -0.27
N GLN A 35 -30.21 -0.11 -0.41
CA GLN A 35 -31.25 0.72 -1.02
C GLN A 35 -31.50 0.31 -2.48
N ASN A 36 -30.45 -0.02 -3.20
CA ASN A 36 -30.53 -0.46 -4.61
C ASN A 36 -30.77 -1.97 -4.75
N LYS A 37 -31.03 -2.70 -3.67
CA LYS A 37 -31.31 -4.15 -3.67
C LYS A 37 -30.15 -4.98 -4.25
N VAL A 38 -28.90 -4.50 -4.10
CA VAL A 38 -27.70 -5.24 -4.47
C VAL A 38 -27.38 -6.22 -3.34
N ALA A 39 -27.32 -7.50 -3.66
CA ALA A 39 -26.91 -8.53 -2.69
C ALA A 39 -25.42 -8.37 -2.38
N ARG A 40 -25.10 -8.34 -1.08
CA ARG A 40 -23.73 -8.35 -0.60
C ARG A 40 -23.39 -9.73 -0.04
N VAL A 41 -22.33 -10.35 -0.52
CA VAL A 41 -21.79 -11.60 0.00
C VAL A 41 -20.38 -11.36 0.51
N ASP A 42 -20.17 -11.59 1.80
CA ASP A 42 -18.86 -11.42 2.44
C ASP A 42 -18.13 -12.77 2.44
N GLY A 43 -16.95 -12.82 1.82
CA GLY A 43 -16.14 -14.03 1.72
C GLY A 43 -14.96 -13.89 0.76
N GLU A 44 -14.15 -14.92 0.68
CA GLU A 44 -13.07 -15.04 -0.28
C GLU A 44 -13.55 -15.80 -1.52
N ALA A 45 -13.60 -15.11 -2.67
CA ALA A 45 -14.06 -15.66 -3.92
C ALA A 45 -12.90 -16.25 -4.73
N SER A 46 -13.16 -17.37 -5.40
CA SER A 46 -12.27 -17.96 -6.41
C SER A 46 -13.08 -18.53 -7.56
N PHE A 47 -12.52 -18.53 -8.75
CA PHE A 47 -13.16 -19.14 -9.92
C PHE A 47 -13.11 -20.67 -9.84
N THR A 48 -14.23 -21.31 -10.13
CA THR A 48 -14.36 -22.76 -10.38
C THR A 48 -14.65 -23.06 -11.84
N GLY A 49 -14.93 -22.04 -12.63
CA GLY A 49 -15.16 -22.09 -14.06
C GLY A 49 -15.28 -20.69 -14.66
N PRO A 50 -15.47 -20.54 -15.98
CA PRO A 50 -15.47 -19.24 -16.64
C PRO A 50 -16.48 -18.22 -16.07
N LYS A 51 -17.62 -18.69 -15.58
CA LYS A 51 -18.69 -17.86 -15.00
C LYS A 51 -19.21 -18.38 -13.66
N THR A 52 -18.40 -19.17 -12.98
CA THR A 52 -18.75 -19.77 -11.68
C THR A 52 -17.71 -19.40 -10.65
N LEU A 53 -18.17 -18.93 -9.50
CA LEU A 53 -17.36 -18.58 -8.36
C LEU A 53 -17.71 -19.48 -7.16
N SER A 54 -16.71 -19.87 -6.43
CA SER A 54 -16.82 -20.42 -5.08
C SER A 54 -16.47 -19.31 -4.09
N VAL A 55 -17.36 -19.03 -3.15
CA VAL A 55 -17.15 -18.00 -2.11
C VAL A 55 -17.06 -18.68 -0.74
N LYS A 56 -15.86 -18.66 -0.17
CA LYS A 56 -15.60 -19.17 1.18
C LYS A 56 -15.88 -18.07 2.21
N LYS A 57 -16.88 -18.29 3.06
CA LYS A 57 -17.29 -17.36 4.12
C LYS A 57 -16.44 -17.50 5.38
N SER A 58 -16.53 -16.53 6.28
CA SER A 58 -15.79 -16.51 7.55
C SER A 58 -16.16 -17.64 8.51
N ASP A 59 -17.37 -18.19 8.40
CA ASP A 59 -17.84 -19.35 9.17
C ASP A 59 -17.35 -20.70 8.59
N GLY A 60 -16.57 -20.66 7.50
CA GLY A 60 -16.04 -21.83 6.81
C GLY A 60 -17.00 -22.43 5.78
N SER A 61 -18.24 -21.96 5.68
CA SER A 61 -19.18 -22.38 4.62
C SER A 61 -18.71 -21.91 3.25
N VAL A 62 -19.09 -22.67 2.23
CA VAL A 62 -18.78 -22.38 0.83
C VAL A 62 -20.09 -22.24 0.06
N GLU A 63 -20.21 -21.15 -0.68
CA GLU A 63 -21.34 -20.87 -1.56
C GLU A 63 -20.87 -20.83 -3.00
N GLU A 64 -21.52 -21.58 -3.90
CA GLU A 64 -21.31 -21.45 -5.34
C GLU A 64 -22.25 -20.40 -5.93
N MET A 65 -21.70 -19.56 -6.81
CA MET A 65 -22.41 -18.47 -7.47
C MET A 65 -22.11 -18.49 -8.96
N THR A 66 -23.14 -18.27 -9.77
CA THR A 66 -23.02 -18.09 -11.23
C THR A 66 -23.57 -16.72 -11.63
N ALA A 67 -23.03 -16.14 -12.70
CA ALA A 67 -23.51 -14.89 -13.23
C ALA A 67 -23.38 -14.83 -14.76
N ASP A 68 -24.24 -14.06 -15.41
CA ASP A 68 -24.15 -13.79 -16.85
C ASP A 68 -22.93 -12.94 -17.19
N ALA A 69 -22.59 -12.01 -16.28
CA ALA A 69 -21.39 -11.17 -16.36
C ALA A 69 -20.70 -11.08 -14.99
N ILE A 70 -19.36 -11.07 -14.99
CA ILE A 70 -18.53 -10.94 -13.80
C ILE A 70 -17.56 -9.77 -13.99
N ILE A 71 -17.43 -8.90 -12.99
CA ILE A 71 -16.43 -7.85 -12.93
C ILE A 71 -15.45 -8.18 -11.80
N VAL A 72 -14.19 -8.41 -12.15
CA VAL A 72 -13.11 -8.59 -11.19
C VAL A 72 -12.57 -7.21 -10.80
N ALA A 73 -12.71 -6.84 -9.53
CA ALA A 73 -12.28 -5.55 -8.98
C ALA A 73 -11.55 -5.75 -7.65
N THR A 74 -10.68 -6.76 -7.58
CA THR A 74 -10.01 -7.21 -6.36
C THR A 74 -8.84 -6.33 -5.92
N GLY A 75 -8.49 -5.34 -6.74
CA GLY A 75 -7.47 -4.35 -6.39
C GLY A 75 -6.06 -4.92 -6.31
N SER A 76 -5.27 -4.39 -5.40
CA SER A 76 -3.86 -4.75 -5.22
C SER A 76 -3.50 -4.93 -3.75
N VAL A 77 -2.36 -5.58 -3.50
CA VAL A 77 -1.74 -5.74 -2.18
C VAL A 77 -0.32 -5.18 -2.18
N ASN A 78 0.19 -4.81 -1.01
CA ASN A 78 1.55 -4.31 -0.88
C ASN A 78 2.58 -5.36 -1.32
N SER A 79 3.57 -4.94 -2.08
CA SER A 79 4.70 -5.79 -2.46
C SER A 79 5.59 -6.05 -1.25
N GLN A 80 5.99 -7.31 -1.08
CA GLN A 80 6.93 -7.72 -0.04
C GLN A 80 8.22 -8.18 -0.72
N PRO A 81 9.28 -7.35 -0.73
CA PRO A 81 10.54 -7.74 -1.34
C PRO A 81 11.23 -8.80 -0.48
N PRO A 82 12.02 -9.67 -1.09
CA PRO A 82 12.80 -10.69 -0.37
C PRO A 82 14.07 -10.07 0.27
N ILE A 83 13.89 -9.02 1.06
CA ILE A 83 14.97 -8.37 1.80
C ILE A 83 15.15 -9.09 3.14
N PRO A 84 16.35 -9.63 3.45
CA PRO A 84 16.61 -10.30 4.71
C PRO A 84 16.24 -9.45 5.93
N GLY A 85 15.54 -10.04 6.89
CA GLY A 85 15.11 -9.41 8.15
C GLY A 85 13.92 -8.46 8.04
N LEU A 86 13.46 -8.13 6.84
CA LEU A 86 12.35 -7.17 6.65
C LEU A 86 11.01 -7.75 7.15
N LYS A 87 10.75 -9.01 6.84
CA LYS A 87 9.49 -9.67 7.23
C LYS A 87 9.47 -10.05 8.71
N GLU A 88 10.63 -10.40 9.24
CA GLU A 88 10.81 -10.87 10.62
C GLU A 88 10.84 -9.74 11.65
N ASN A 89 11.15 -8.51 11.23
CA ASN A 89 11.24 -7.37 12.13
C ASN A 89 9.85 -6.73 12.35
N PRO A 90 9.31 -6.75 13.59
CA PRO A 90 7.97 -6.22 13.89
C PRO A 90 7.87 -4.68 13.75
N ASN A 91 8.99 -4.00 13.59
CA ASN A 91 9.03 -2.56 13.34
C ASN A 91 8.98 -2.21 11.84
N CYS A 92 9.03 -3.20 10.96
CA CYS A 92 8.76 -3.03 9.54
C CYS A 92 7.26 -3.12 9.29
N ILE A 93 6.71 -2.07 8.72
CA ILE A 93 5.28 -1.94 8.43
C ILE A 93 5.08 -1.55 6.96
N ASP A 94 3.96 -1.92 6.41
CA ASP A 94 3.48 -1.43 5.12
C ASP A 94 2.59 -0.18 5.29
N SER A 95 1.98 0.30 4.20
CA SER A 95 1.08 1.45 4.22
C SER A 95 -0.16 1.22 5.11
N THR A 96 -0.66 -0.01 5.19
CA THR A 96 -1.79 -0.38 6.07
C THR A 96 -1.40 -0.27 7.54
N GLY A 97 -0.22 -0.79 7.88
CA GLY A 97 0.35 -0.67 9.22
C GLY A 97 0.61 0.79 9.60
N ALA A 98 1.15 1.60 8.67
CA ALA A 98 1.37 3.01 8.92
C ALA A 98 0.06 3.77 9.20
N LEU A 99 -1.02 3.46 8.50
CA LEU A 99 -2.34 4.06 8.75
C LEU A 99 -2.99 3.61 10.07
N SER A 100 -2.39 2.67 10.79
CA SER A 100 -2.98 2.04 11.97
C SER A 100 -2.07 2.06 13.21
N LEU A 101 -0.99 2.85 13.18
CA LEU A 101 -0.11 2.99 14.35
C LEU A 101 -0.86 3.61 15.53
N GLU A 102 -0.68 3.04 16.72
CA GLU A 102 -1.28 3.55 17.95
C GLU A 102 -0.50 4.74 18.53
N LYS A 103 0.79 4.83 18.23
CA LYS A 103 1.69 5.87 18.74
C LYS A 103 2.46 6.51 17.59
N LEU A 104 2.65 7.82 17.68
CA LEU A 104 3.50 8.56 16.76
C LEU A 104 4.95 8.14 16.95
N PRO A 105 5.64 7.55 15.95
CA PRO A 105 7.05 7.22 16.07
C PRO A 105 7.91 8.48 16.03
N LYS A 106 8.98 8.51 16.82
CA LYS A 106 9.94 9.62 16.81
C LYS A 106 10.74 9.68 15.51
N SER A 107 10.98 8.52 14.91
CA SER A 107 11.72 8.38 13.65
C SER A 107 11.16 7.27 12.78
N MET A 108 11.25 7.47 11.46
CA MET A 108 10.81 6.49 10.47
C MET A 108 11.78 6.49 9.28
N VAL A 109 12.23 5.30 8.89
CA VAL A 109 12.88 5.10 7.59
C VAL A 109 11.81 4.65 6.61
N VAL A 110 11.74 5.29 5.44
CA VAL A 110 10.83 4.94 4.36
C VAL A 110 11.65 4.29 3.24
N ILE A 111 11.34 3.03 2.95
CA ILE A 111 11.94 2.28 1.84
C ILE A 111 11.06 2.45 0.61
N GLY A 112 11.58 3.15 -0.38
CA GLY A 112 10.89 3.49 -1.63
C GLY A 112 10.46 4.95 -1.72
N GLY A 113 10.84 5.60 -2.81
CA GLY A 113 10.56 7.00 -3.13
C GLY A 113 9.32 7.23 -3.98
N GLY A 114 8.38 6.27 -3.99
CA GLY A 114 7.11 6.37 -4.71
C GLY A 114 6.06 7.19 -3.95
N VAL A 115 4.91 7.41 -4.61
CA VAL A 115 3.82 8.27 -4.11
C VAL A 115 3.35 7.86 -2.71
N ILE A 116 3.01 6.59 -2.50
CA ILE A 116 2.47 6.09 -1.22
C ILE A 116 3.45 6.35 -0.06
N GLY A 117 4.74 6.03 -0.27
CA GLY A 117 5.77 6.25 0.74
C GLY A 117 5.93 7.72 1.09
N LEU A 118 5.98 8.59 0.09
CA LEU A 118 6.19 10.02 0.29
C LEU A 118 4.97 10.75 0.85
N GLU A 119 3.74 10.37 0.48
CA GLU A 119 2.52 10.91 1.10
C GLU A 119 2.45 10.61 2.59
N LEU A 120 2.68 9.34 2.98
CA LEU A 120 2.72 8.96 4.40
C LEU A 120 3.89 9.63 5.11
N ALA A 121 5.07 9.70 4.49
CA ALA A 121 6.23 10.40 5.03
C ALA A 121 5.93 11.89 5.31
N CYS A 122 5.26 12.58 4.38
CA CYS A 122 4.85 13.98 4.58
C CYS A 122 3.88 14.13 5.76
N ALA A 123 2.89 13.22 5.87
CA ALA A 123 1.94 13.25 6.99
C ALA A 123 2.66 13.05 8.33
N TYR A 124 3.55 12.06 8.44
CA TYR A 124 4.32 11.80 9.64
C TYR A 124 5.31 12.92 9.97
N ALA A 125 5.98 13.48 8.95
CA ALA A 125 6.87 14.64 9.14
C ALA A 125 6.09 15.85 9.68
N ALA A 126 4.88 16.11 9.20
CA ALA A 126 4.02 17.18 9.69
C ALA A 126 3.62 16.99 11.16
N PHE A 127 3.52 15.75 11.64
CA PHE A 127 3.29 15.43 13.04
C PHE A 127 4.57 15.47 13.90
N GLY A 128 5.75 15.65 13.30
CA GLY A 128 7.02 15.78 14.01
C GLY A 128 7.90 14.53 13.99
N THR A 129 7.55 13.49 13.27
CA THR A 129 8.42 12.31 13.07
C THR A 129 9.62 12.68 12.20
N LYS A 130 10.84 12.31 12.62
CA LYS A 130 12.03 12.41 11.78
C LYS A 130 11.97 11.39 10.66
N ILE A 131 11.99 11.83 9.40
CA ILE A 131 11.85 10.97 8.21
C ILE A 131 13.18 10.89 7.46
N THR A 132 13.60 9.65 7.15
CA THR A 132 14.69 9.34 6.23
C THR A 132 14.16 8.42 5.14
N VAL A 133 14.24 8.86 3.88
CA VAL A 133 13.81 8.09 2.72
C VAL A 133 15.04 7.45 2.07
N VAL A 134 14.95 6.15 1.77
CA VAL A 134 15.96 5.40 1.01
C VAL A 134 15.32 4.89 -0.29
N GLU A 135 15.94 5.20 -1.42
CA GLU A 135 15.47 4.85 -2.75
C GLU A 135 16.60 4.22 -3.57
N ALA A 136 16.31 3.12 -4.25
CA ALA A 136 17.28 2.43 -5.09
C ALA A 136 17.57 3.15 -6.41
N LEU A 137 16.59 3.93 -6.89
CA LEU A 137 16.74 4.74 -8.11
C LEU A 137 17.51 6.03 -7.81
N ASP A 138 17.90 6.71 -8.87
CA ASP A 138 18.60 7.99 -8.85
C ASP A 138 17.64 9.19 -8.64
N HIS A 139 16.33 8.95 -8.61
CA HIS A 139 15.31 9.99 -8.43
C HIS A 139 14.08 9.44 -7.67
N MET A 140 13.32 10.37 -7.08
CA MET A 140 12.02 10.12 -6.44
C MET A 140 10.90 10.21 -7.48
N LEU A 141 9.74 9.60 -7.17
CA LEU A 141 8.50 9.72 -7.96
C LEU A 141 8.72 9.38 -9.45
N PRO A 142 9.19 8.16 -9.78
CA PRO A 142 9.60 7.81 -11.15
C PRO A 142 8.47 7.88 -12.19
N MET A 143 7.22 8.06 -11.73
CA MET A 143 6.03 8.20 -12.59
C MET A 143 5.71 9.66 -12.94
N LEU A 144 6.44 10.62 -12.37
CA LEU A 144 6.22 12.06 -12.60
C LEU A 144 7.35 12.69 -13.40
N ASP A 145 7.05 13.80 -14.07
CA ASP A 145 8.05 14.59 -14.76
C ASP A 145 9.10 15.15 -13.78
N GLY A 146 10.36 15.18 -14.23
CA GLY A 146 11.50 15.48 -13.36
C GLY A 146 11.46 16.88 -12.73
N ASP A 147 10.93 17.87 -13.41
CA ASP A 147 10.76 19.25 -12.91
C ASP A 147 9.70 19.31 -11.78
N LEU A 148 8.59 18.58 -11.92
CA LEU A 148 7.58 18.44 -10.86
C LEU A 148 8.18 17.72 -9.65
N THR A 149 8.91 16.63 -9.89
CA THR A 149 9.61 15.88 -8.83
C THR A 149 10.58 16.76 -8.08
N ALA A 150 11.38 17.57 -8.78
CA ALA A 150 12.35 18.49 -8.16
C ALA A 150 11.68 19.52 -7.23
N ILE A 151 10.53 20.07 -7.64
CA ILE A 151 9.72 20.99 -6.82
C ILE A 151 9.22 20.26 -5.55
N GLY A 152 8.64 19.07 -5.72
CA GLY A 152 8.13 18.26 -4.61
C GLY A 152 9.22 17.90 -3.59
N VAL A 153 10.36 17.38 -4.04
CA VAL A 153 11.50 17.03 -3.18
C VAL A 153 12.05 18.26 -2.45
N LYS A 154 12.14 19.40 -3.12
CA LYS A 154 12.55 20.66 -2.51
C LYS A 154 11.62 21.08 -1.35
N HIS A 155 10.31 20.87 -1.54
CA HIS A 155 9.33 21.15 -0.48
C HIS A 155 9.47 20.17 0.70
N MET A 156 9.56 18.88 0.42
CA MET A 156 9.75 17.85 1.45
C MET A 156 11.04 18.02 2.26
N LYS A 157 12.15 18.44 1.60
CA LYS A 157 13.40 18.81 2.30
C LYS A 157 13.19 19.97 3.28
N LYS A 158 12.36 20.97 2.94
CA LYS A 158 12.02 22.07 3.86
C LYS A 158 11.19 21.59 5.06
N MET A 159 10.48 20.47 4.96
CA MET A 159 9.80 19.81 6.07
C MET A 159 10.76 19.00 6.96
N GLY A 160 12.06 18.99 6.65
CA GLY A 160 13.09 18.26 7.42
C GLY A 160 13.28 16.81 7.00
N MET A 161 12.74 16.39 5.85
CA MET A 161 12.93 15.02 5.35
C MET A 161 14.32 14.87 4.70
N GLU A 162 14.97 13.74 4.98
CA GLU A 162 16.25 13.35 4.38
C GLU A 162 16.03 12.34 3.26
N PHE A 163 16.79 12.46 2.15
CA PHE A 163 16.67 11.58 0.98
C PHE A 163 18.01 10.96 0.60
N ASN A 164 18.04 9.64 0.48
CA ASN A 164 19.20 8.85 0.08
C ASN A 164 18.84 8.08 -1.19
N LEU A 165 19.29 8.58 -2.33
CA LEU A 165 19.10 8.00 -3.66
C LEU A 165 20.22 7.03 -4.00
N GLU A 166 20.00 6.19 -5.00
CA GLU A 166 20.94 5.14 -5.42
C GLU A 166 21.42 4.32 -4.23
N CYS A 167 20.47 4.03 -3.31
CA CYS A 167 20.73 3.45 -2.00
C CYS A 167 19.86 2.17 -1.78
N PRO A 168 20.06 1.11 -2.58
CA PRO A 168 19.30 -0.12 -2.48
C PRO A 168 19.49 -0.80 -1.12
N VAL A 169 18.38 -1.16 -0.49
CA VAL A 169 18.36 -1.86 0.80
C VAL A 169 18.86 -3.28 0.62
N GLN A 170 19.79 -3.70 1.49
CA GLN A 170 20.38 -5.03 1.50
C GLN A 170 19.80 -5.93 2.58
N ALA A 171 19.50 -5.35 3.75
CA ALA A 171 18.93 -6.06 4.89
C ALA A 171 18.23 -5.09 5.86
N VAL A 172 17.41 -5.63 6.73
CA VAL A 172 16.89 -4.94 7.91
C VAL A 172 17.28 -5.75 9.13
N GLU A 173 17.93 -5.10 10.09
CA GLU A 173 18.41 -5.70 11.32
C GLU A 173 17.61 -5.16 12.53
N ALA A 174 17.57 -5.91 13.62
CA ALA A 174 17.08 -5.38 14.88
C ALA A 174 18.05 -4.31 15.42
N SER A 175 17.49 -3.30 16.08
CA SER A 175 18.25 -2.22 16.70
C SER A 175 17.64 -1.86 18.06
N PRO A 176 18.41 -1.34 19.01
CA PRO A 176 17.87 -0.84 20.29
C PRO A 176 16.79 0.25 20.12
N VAL A 177 16.83 0.98 19.02
CA VAL A 177 15.83 2.01 18.69
C VAL A 177 14.55 1.38 18.09
N GLY A 178 14.69 0.26 17.36
CA GLY A 178 13.60 -0.42 16.66
C GLY A 178 14.13 -1.26 15.50
N ALA A 179 14.54 -0.64 14.41
CA ALA A 179 15.11 -1.31 13.24
C ALA A 179 16.25 -0.51 12.64
N LYS A 180 17.22 -1.22 12.04
CA LYS A 180 18.34 -0.67 11.28
C LYS A 180 18.25 -1.15 9.85
N VAL A 181 18.06 -0.21 8.92
CA VAL A 181 18.05 -0.46 7.47
C VAL A 181 19.47 -0.36 6.95
N VAL A 182 19.99 -1.44 6.40
CA VAL A 182 21.35 -1.53 5.81
C VAL A 182 21.24 -1.40 4.30
N CYS A 183 21.95 -0.44 3.74
CA CYS A 183 21.95 -0.12 2.32
C CYS A 183 23.37 -0.14 1.74
N LYS A 184 23.46 -0.15 0.40
CA LYS A 184 24.66 0.25 -0.32
C LYS A 184 24.43 1.61 -0.97
N ASN A 185 25.35 2.56 -0.76
CA ASN A 185 25.27 3.85 -1.44
C ASN A 185 25.82 3.75 -2.88
N LYS A 186 25.75 4.84 -3.64
CA LYS A 186 26.29 4.95 -5.01
C LYS A 186 27.77 4.58 -5.13
N ALA A 187 28.57 4.81 -4.08
CA ALA A 187 29.99 4.45 -4.05
C ALA A 187 30.23 2.97 -3.74
N GLY A 188 29.16 2.18 -3.48
CA GLY A 188 29.24 0.78 -3.08
C GLY A 188 29.57 0.57 -1.60
N GLU A 189 29.60 1.64 -0.82
CA GLU A 189 29.85 1.58 0.63
C GLU A 189 28.59 1.17 1.38
N THR A 190 28.77 0.42 2.46
CA THR A 190 27.65 0.07 3.35
C THR A 190 27.33 1.25 4.25
N VAL A 191 26.08 1.71 4.16
CA VAL A 191 25.50 2.75 5.03
C VAL A 191 24.30 2.19 5.76
N SER A 192 23.95 2.76 6.90
CA SER A 192 22.78 2.28 7.65
C SER A 192 22.01 3.44 8.30
N PHE A 193 20.70 3.21 8.46
CA PHE A 193 19.76 4.17 9.04
C PHE A 193 18.94 3.47 10.12
N GLU A 194 18.90 4.03 11.31
CA GLU A 194 18.12 3.50 12.43
C GLU A 194 16.87 4.32 12.67
N ALA A 195 15.75 3.63 12.95
CA ALA A 195 14.49 4.28 13.28
C ALA A 195 13.58 3.39 14.15
N GLU A 196 12.61 4.00 14.80
CA GLU A 196 11.58 3.28 15.56
C GLU A 196 10.67 2.45 14.64
N LYS A 197 10.40 2.94 13.42
CA LYS A 197 9.62 2.22 12.40
C LYS A 197 10.28 2.30 11.03
N VAL A 198 10.05 1.27 10.25
CA VAL A 198 10.44 1.20 8.84
C VAL A 198 9.18 1.02 7.99
N LEU A 199 8.86 2.00 7.16
CA LEU A 199 7.76 1.92 6.20
C LEU A 199 8.25 1.33 4.89
N VAL A 200 7.68 0.20 4.49
CA VAL A 200 7.98 -0.47 3.23
C VAL A 200 6.97 -0.03 2.18
N ALA A 201 7.41 0.75 1.19
CA ALA A 201 6.55 1.35 0.17
C ALA A 201 7.14 1.21 -1.26
N ILE A 202 7.56 -0.01 -1.61
CA ILE A 202 8.25 -0.31 -2.88
C ILE A 202 7.31 -0.77 -4.00
N GLY A 203 6.03 -0.49 -3.87
CA GLY A 203 5.02 -0.78 -4.87
C GLY A 203 3.95 -1.77 -4.43
N ARG A 204 3.08 -2.08 -5.37
CA ARG A 204 1.91 -2.94 -5.18
C ARG A 204 1.87 -4.00 -6.28
N LYS A 205 1.24 -5.13 -6.00
CA LYS A 205 0.96 -6.19 -6.98
C LYS A 205 -0.53 -6.50 -7.02
N ALA A 206 -1.03 -6.94 -8.18
CA ALA A 206 -2.43 -7.33 -8.35
C ALA A 206 -2.86 -8.38 -7.31
N ASN A 207 -4.04 -8.20 -6.73
CA ASN A 207 -4.62 -9.11 -5.74
C ASN A 207 -5.45 -10.19 -6.42
N THR A 208 -4.78 -11.10 -7.10
CA THR A 208 -5.39 -12.14 -7.94
C THR A 208 -4.95 -13.56 -7.57
N ALA A 209 -4.01 -13.70 -6.63
CA ALA A 209 -3.39 -14.99 -6.32
C ALA A 209 -4.39 -16.05 -5.82
N SER A 210 -5.43 -15.64 -5.08
CA SER A 210 -6.49 -16.54 -4.58
C SER A 210 -7.65 -16.74 -5.57
N LEU A 211 -7.68 -16.01 -6.68
CA LEU A 211 -8.81 -16.02 -7.62
C LEU A 211 -8.88 -17.27 -8.49
N ASN A 212 -7.80 -18.07 -8.61
CA ASN A 212 -7.75 -19.24 -9.50
C ASN A 212 -8.08 -18.88 -10.97
N LEU A 213 -7.33 -17.91 -11.51
CA LEU A 213 -7.55 -17.36 -12.85
C LEU A 213 -7.55 -18.44 -13.95
N GLU A 214 -6.78 -19.50 -13.77
CA GLU A 214 -6.67 -20.62 -14.71
C GLU A 214 -7.99 -21.37 -14.87
N ALA A 215 -8.73 -21.61 -13.77
CA ALA A 215 -10.03 -22.27 -13.82
C ALA A 215 -11.06 -21.48 -14.64
N ALA A 216 -10.93 -20.16 -14.69
CA ALA A 216 -11.76 -19.31 -15.54
C ALA A 216 -11.22 -19.16 -16.96
N GLY A 217 -9.99 -19.55 -17.26
CA GLY A 217 -9.33 -19.29 -18.55
C GLY A 217 -8.88 -17.83 -18.72
N LEU A 218 -8.65 -17.10 -17.62
CA LEU A 218 -8.27 -15.70 -17.64
C LEU A 218 -6.79 -15.53 -17.92
N ALA A 219 -6.46 -14.84 -19.02
CA ALA A 219 -5.09 -14.47 -19.35
C ALA A 219 -4.57 -13.39 -18.37
N ASN A 220 -3.33 -13.55 -17.94
CA ASN A 220 -2.69 -12.59 -17.06
C ASN A 220 -1.18 -12.46 -17.36
N ASP A 221 -0.60 -11.29 -16.99
CA ASP A 221 0.84 -11.07 -16.94
C ASP A 221 1.26 -10.84 -15.49
N ARG A 222 2.01 -11.79 -14.92
CA ARG A 222 2.50 -11.72 -13.52
C ARG A 222 1.39 -11.42 -12.50
N GLY A 223 0.20 -12.02 -12.72
CA GLY A 223 -0.98 -11.84 -11.88
C GLY A 223 -1.88 -10.66 -12.28
N ARG A 224 -1.45 -9.75 -13.15
CA ARG A 224 -2.32 -8.69 -13.70
C ARG A 224 -3.21 -9.28 -14.78
N ILE A 225 -4.51 -9.13 -14.64
CA ILE A 225 -5.47 -9.62 -15.63
C ILE A 225 -5.34 -8.77 -16.89
N ILE A 226 -5.21 -9.45 -18.06
CA ILE A 226 -5.12 -8.78 -19.35
C ILE A 226 -6.52 -8.42 -19.83
N VAL A 227 -6.73 -7.16 -20.18
CA VAL A 227 -8.00 -6.63 -20.69
C VAL A 227 -7.78 -5.80 -21.95
N ASN A 228 -8.85 -5.66 -22.74
CA ASN A 228 -8.90 -4.74 -23.86
C ASN A 228 -9.39 -3.34 -23.43
N ASP A 229 -9.53 -2.41 -24.39
CA ASP A 229 -9.99 -1.02 -24.16
C ASP A 229 -11.41 -0.92 -23.53
N LYS A 230 -12.18 -2.01 -23.58
CA LYS A 230 -13.51 -2.11 -22.96
C LYS A 230 -13.48 -2.80 -21.60
N MET A 231 -12.29 -3.04 -21.05
CA MET A 231 -12.08 -3.79 -19.81
C MET A 231 -12.53 -5.28 -19.90
N GLU A 232 -12.72 -5.81 -21.10
CA GLU A 232 -13.04 -7.21 -21.31
C GLU A 232 -11.78 -8.06 -21.22
N THR A 233 -11.88 -9.20 -20.53
CA THR A 233 -10.80 -10.18 -20.41
C THR A 233 -10.77 -11.12 -21.63
N SER A 234 -9.90 -12.13 -21.59
CA SER A 234 -9.90 -13.23 -22.58
C SER A 234 -11.17 -14.09 -22.57
N VAL A 235 -12.03 -13.95 -21.55
CA VAL A 235 -13.24 -14.75 -21.37
C VAL A 235 -14.48 -13.88 -21.59
N PRO A 236 -15.36 -14.20 -22.57
CA PRO A 236 -16.55 -13.40 -22.84
C PRO A 236 -17.46 -13.24 -21.63
N GLY A 237 -17.84 -12.00 -21.33
CA GLY A 237 -18.67 -11.64 -20.18
C GLY A 237 -17.93 -11.61 -18.84
N VAL A 238 -16.60 -11.75 -18.86
CA VAL A 238 -15.75 -11.48 -17.68
C VAL A 238 -14.92 -10.23 -17.94
N TYR A 239 -15.04 -9.28 -17.05
CA TYR A 239 -14.37 -7.97 -17.08
C TYR A 239 -13.42 -7.84 -15.89
N ALA A 240 -12.41 -6.98 -16.00
CA ALA A 240 -11.57 -6.63 -14.85
C ALA A 240 -11.25 -5.14 -14.86
N ILE A 241 -11.22 -4.52 -13.67
CA ILE A 241 -11.01 -3.07 -13.48
C ILE A 241 -10.17 -2.78 -12.24
N GLY A 242 -9.59 -1.58 -12.20
CA GLY A 242 -8.79 -1.10 -11.06
C GLY A 242 -7.40 -1.76 -11.00
N ASP A 243 -6.81 -1.84 -9.82
CA ASP A 243 -5.41 -2.26 -9.64
C ASP A 243 -5.11 -3.73 -9.95
N CYS A 244 -6.10 -4.54 -10.29
CA CYS A 244 -5.89 -5.93 -10.70
C CYS A 244 -5.60 -6.09 -12.22
N VAL A 245 -5.64 -4.98 -12.97
CA VAL A 245 -5.33 -4.91 -14.41
C VAL A 245 -4.09 -4.10 -14.71
#